data_2f7321b0f54f1a8b200d8074658579e6
#
_entry.id   2f7321b0f54f1a8b200d8074658579e6
#
_cell.length_a   1.000
_cell.length_b   1.000
_cell.length_c   1.000
_cell.angle_alpha   90.00
_cell.angle_beta   90.00
_cell.angle_gamma   90.00
#
_symmetry.space_group_name_H-M   'P 1'
#
loop_
_entity.id
_entity.type
_entity.pdbx_description
1 polymer ?
#
loop_
_entity_poly.entity_id
_entity_poly.type
_entity_poly.pdbx_seq_one_letter_code
_entity_poly.pdbx_strand_id
1 'polypeptide(L)'
;MENLILNYKIVEAFWALADKMEDDLKCRKYFIRLVGLRNNVGLLRDEMDKIQALAEQGNPFMQYAFARYHDCLAPAKDSPAIAWNYYSKAIEAGIADARAYRAFFFRDGDLDEFDLMRYSKEMDIAREEGSEKAIEQQIRNLIFGNEGVTKDAELALSMASSIINKEKTDNELLNPMILRLMGNAEIVLGRYDKAREYFEQAVRYGDSGAYYQMAFHFCSNEDGAIIDSEGFNEIMDKANEVNASEASIQHIIQIDFSSFDNLDEEMKERTSIAVKDELTRGWLLGESICPYFLGNLYSDGLLGFNQDYAQAWIWYSRGAALREPACYVRMAELILDGLVTVEGADEEYGYFCQFKAYKLGEDSMLMPVCEAYEDGHLARYADIIETECIPKRDEIMAIEEQEDEQECEIGEDDWTSDPDIDLRYHTCCEYVEMAERKTREQQYWNVSKTVNKYLDIATQLLEFDMYVDELYAINVRFLDLIFYHPRLKLRLSRFQLNVLIAIEIREDYELGLIEDIQKDIDTLEKNIALADEGRQDEIPQAGHLLRDPIEWTAKWENVIDEAERKAYSRLKDYPRGMGFCFSYWAELRDALMRLGVEWRTPQMMNPRVMFD
;
A
#
# COMPACT_ATOMS: atom_id res chain seq x y z
N MET A 1 26.21 21.77 -20.99
CA MET A 1 25.69 20.49 -20.43
C MET A 1 25.15 20.71 -19.02
N GLU A 2 25.99 21.12 -18.09
CA GLU A 2 25.60 21.42 -16.71
C GLU A 2 24.36 22.33 -16.61
N ASN A 3 24.34 23.46 -17.36
CA ASN A 3 23.17 24.35 -17.40
C ASN A 3 21.88 23.71 -17.96
N LEU A 4 21.96 22.66 -18.78
CA LEU A 4 20.79 21.95 -19.29
C LEU A 4 20.23 20.98 -18.25
N ILE A 5 21.11 20.33 -17.51
CA ILE A 5 20.74 19.41 -16.42
C ILE A 5 20.20 20.21 -15.22
N LEU A 6 20.90 21.27 -14.82
CA LEU A 6 20.49 22.15 -13.71
C LEU A 6 19.15 22.87 -13.93
N ASN A 7 18.75 23.08 -15.19
CA ASN A 7 17.44 23.64 -15.55
C ASN A 7 16.42 22.53 -15.89
N TYR A 8 16.73 21.27 -15.61
CA TYR A 8 15.87 20.11 -15.87
C TYR A 8 15.38 19.99 -17.31
N LYS A 9 16.18 20.48 -18.27
CA LYS A 9 15.91 20.37 -19.70
C LYS A 9 16.39 19.02 -20.22
N ILE A 10 15.81 17.94 -19.71
CA ILE A 10 16.28 16.58 -19.92
C ILE A 10 16.25 16.18 -21.38
N VAL A 11 15.20 16.53 -22.14
CA VAL A 11 15.10 16.22 -23.57
C VAL A 11 16.19 16.92 -24.37
N GLU A 12 16.43 18.22 -24.09
CA GLU A 12 17.50 19.00 -24.74
C GLU A 12 18.88 18.41 -24.38
N ALA A 13 19.10 18.07 -23.11
CA ALA A 13 20.34 17.47 -22.63
C ALA A 13 20.59 16.10 -23.29
N PHE A 14 19.56 15.26 -23.40
CA PHE A 14 19.62 13.95 -24.04
C PHE A 14 20.13 14.06 -25.49
N TRP A 15 19.50 14.90 -26.31
CA TRP A 15 19.91 15.06 -27.71
C TRP A 15 21.28 15.74 -27.85
N ALA A 16 21.58 16.73 -26.99
CA ALA A 16 22.90 17.35 -26.99
C ALA A 16 24.04 16.40 -26.60
N LEU A 17 23.76 15.40 -25.77
CA LEU A 17 24.69 14.32 -25.45
C LEU A 17 24.79 13.35 -26.62
N ALA A 18 23.66 12.94 -27.20
CA ALA A 18 23.57 12.02 -28.32
C ALA A 18 24.40 12.50 -29.54
N ASP A 19 24.34 13.79 -29.84
CA ASP A 19 25.11 14.39 -30.96
C ASP A 19 26.63 14.38 -30.75
N LYS A 20 27.12 14.24 -29.52
CA LYS A 20 28.56 14.30 -29.18
C LYS A 20 29.16 12.97 -28.75
N MET A 21 28.35 11.93 -28.60
CA MET A 21 28.82 10.62 -28.06
C MET A 21 29.88 9.93 -28.91
N GLU A 22 29.94 10.19 -30.22
CA GLU A 22 30.95 9.57 -31.08
C GLU A 22 32.36 10.08 -30.76
N ASP A 23 32.48 11.35 -30.41
CA ASP A 23 33.76 12.03 -30.25
C ASP A 23 34.18 12.24 -28.79
N ASP A 24 33.25 12.14 -27.81
CA ASP A 24 33.50 12.46 -26.43
C ASP A 24 33.03 11.36 -25.45
N LEU A 25 34.00 10.70 -24.83
CA LEU A 25 33.75 9.65 -23.83
C LEU A 25 33.01 10.16 -22.59
N LYS A 26 33.18 11.44 -22.21
CA LYS A 26 32.45 12.02 -21.09
C LYS A 26 30.97 12.17 -21.44
N CYS A 27 30.63 12.54 -22.68
CA CYS A 27 29.26 12.60 -23.15
C CYS A 27 28.56 11.23 -23.10
N ARG A 28 29.28 10.13 -23.40
CA ARG A 28 28.76 8.76 -23.26
C ARG A 28 28.40 8.45 -21.81
N LYS A 29 29.30 8.77 -20.88
CA LYS A 29 29.10 8.56 -19.45
C LYS A 29 27.87 9.34 -18.95
N TYR A 30 27.76 10.63 -19.32
CA TYR A 30 26.64 11.46 -18.89
C TYR A 30 25.32 11.05 -19.52
N PHE A 31 25.33 10.55 -20.76
CA PHE A 31 24.15 9.98 -21.40
C PHE A 31 23.62 8.76 -20.63
N ILE A 32 24.51 7.81 -20.27
CA ILE A 32 24.17 6.62 -19.51
C ILE A 32 23.56 7.00 -18.16
N ARG A 33 24.14 7.96 -17.44
CA ARG A 33 23.62 8.47 -16.17
C ARG A 33 22.25 9.14 -16.32
N LEU A 34 22.06 9.98 -17.35
CA LEU A 34 20.79 10.65 -17.59
C LEU A 34 19.67 9.63 -17.81
N VAL A 35 19.91 8.62 -18.65
CA VAL A 35 18.96 7.54 -18.97
C VAL A 35 18.82 6.54 -17.79
N GLY A 36 19.79 6.46 -16.91
CA GLY A 36 19.74 5.62 -15.71
C GLY A 36 18.64 6.03 -14.72
N LEU A 37 18.31 7.33 -14.68
CA LEU A 37 17.25 7.84 -13.80
C LEU A 37 15.87 7.62 -14.42
N ARG A 38 14.99 6.89 -13.68
CA ARG A 38 13.64 6.52 -14.14
C ARG A 38 12.81 7.73 -14.54
N ASN A 39 12.80 8.78 -13.71
CA ASN A 39 12.08 10.02 -13.98
C ASN A 39 12.51 10.68 -15.29
N ASN A 40 13.81 10.67 -15.60
CA ASN A 40 14.32 11.20 -16.86
C ASN A 40 13.83 10.40 -18.06
N VAL A 41 13.74 9.08 -17.93
CA VAL A 41 13.19 8.20 -18.98
C VAL A 41 11.71 8.52 -19.24
N GLY A 42 10.95 8.85 -18.18
CA GLY A 42 9.57 9.31 -18.28
C GLY A 42 9.43 10.60 -19.09
N LEU A 43 10.33 11.54 -18.88
CA LEU A 43 10.38 12.82 -19.63
C LEU A 43 10.78 12.63 -21.11
N LEU A 44 11.39 11.50 -21.48
CA LEU A 44 11.74 11.17 -22.86
C LEU A 44 10.64 10.42 -23.62
N ARG A 45 9.48 10.19 -23.02
CA ARG A 45 8.41 9.38 -23.63
C ARG A 45 8.03 9.83 -25.03
N ASP A 46 7.87 11.12 -25.26
CA ASP A 46 7.46 11.67 -26.57
C ASP A 46 8.55 11.55 -27.63
N GLU A 47 9.77 11.20 -27.24
CA GLU A 47 10.91 10.97 -28.12
C GLU A 47 11.09 9.50 -28.49
N MET A 48 10.29 8.58 -27.93
CA MET A 48 10.51 7.14 -28.04
C MET A 48 10.46 6.62 -29.47
N ASP A 49 9.59 7.14 -30.33
CA ASP A 49 9.54 6.72 -31.75
C ASP A 49 10.88 7.01 -32.46
N LYS A 50 11.47 8.16 -32.17
CA LYS A 50 12.78 8.54 -32.75
C LYS A 50 13.92 7.72 -32.13
N ILE A 51 13.86 7.47 -30.83
CA ILE A 51 14.84 6.63 -30.12
C ILE A 51 14.77 5.20 -30.66
N GLN A 52 13.57 4.64 -30.85
CA GLN A 52 13.38 3.31 -31.44
C GLN A 52 13.98 3.25 -32.84
N ALA A 53 13.69 4.18 -33.72
CA ALA A 53 14.22 4.18 -35.09
C ALA A 53 15.74 4.17 -35.12
N LEU A 54 16.42 4.89 -34.22
CA LEU A 54 17.87 4.88 -34.10
C LEU A 54 18.41 3.59 -33.45
N ALA A 55 17.69 3.02 -32.50
CA ALA A 55 18.04 1.74 -31.88
C ALA A 55 17.96 0.58 -32.90
N GLU A 56 16.96 0.58 -33.80
CA GLU A 56 16.80 -0.36 -34.88
C GLU A 56 17.91 -0.24 -35.95
N GLN A 57 18.44 0.96 -36.13
CA GLN A 57 19.62 1.20 -36.97
C GLN A 57 20.94 0.74 -36.35
N GLY A 58 20.89 0.23 -35.11
CA GLY A 58 22.03 -0.34 -34.42
C GLY A 58 22.79 0.63 -33.49
N ASN A 59 22.25 1.84 -33.19
CA ASN A 59 22.91 2.72 -32.26
C ASN A 59 22.82 2.15 -30.83
N PRO A 60 23.96 1.79 -30.19
CA PRO A 60 23.95 1.07 -28.91
C PRO A 60 23.39 1.89 -27.74
N PHE A 61 23.60 3.21 -27.75
CA PHE A 61 23.09 4.08 -26.69
C PHE A 61 21.58 4.29 -26.80
N MET A 62 21.04 4.33 -28.02
CA MET A 62 19.60 4.34 -28.26
C MET A 62 18.98 2.99 -27.94
N GLN A 63 19.68 1.88 -28.19
CA GLN A 63 19.27 0.54 -27.73
C GLN A 63 19.17 0.49 -26.21
N TYR A 64 20.14 1.05 -25.50
CA TYR A 64 20.10 1.15 -24.05
C TYR A 64 18.94 2.03 -23.56
N ALA A 65 18.72 3.22 -24.14
CA ALA A 65 17.63 4.11 -23.76
C ALA A 65 16.25 3.47 -24.03
N PHE A 66 16.08 2.80 -25.16
CA PHE A 66 14.86 2.08 -25.51
C PHE A 66 14.59 0.90 -24.60
N ALA A 67 15.63 0.14 -24.23
CA ALA A 67 15.53 -0.92 -23.22
C ALA A 67 15.09 -0.38 -21.88
N ARG A 68 15.67 0.74 -21.41
CA ARG A 68 15.28 1.39 -20.15
C ARG A 68 13.81 1.79 -20.14
N TYR A 69 13.29 2.33 -21.26
CA TYR A 69 11.88 2.68 -21.37
C TYR A 69 10.97 1.47 -21.19
N HIS A 70 11.27 0.37 -21.88
CA HIS A 70 10.49 -0.86 -21.77
C HIS A 70 10.65 -1.58 -20.42
N ASP A 71 11.79 -1.41 -19.75
CA ASP A 71 12.04 -1.97 -18.43
C ASP A 71 11.27 -1.25 -17.31
N CYS A 72 11.11 0.08 -17.40
CA CYS A 72 10.62 0.83 -16.26
C CYS A 72 9.35 1.67 -16.51
N LEU A 73 8.79 1.72 -17.72
CA LEU A 73 7.65 2.59 -18.03
C LEU A 73 6.62 2.00 -18.98
N ALA A 74 7.02 1.12 -19.90
CA ALA A 74 6.10 0.60 -20.90
C ALA A 74 5.24 -0.54 -20.31
N PRO A 75 3.90 -0.39 -20.26
CA PRO A 75 3.02 -1.31 -19.55
C PRO A 75 2.57 -2.52 -20.42
N ALA A 76 3.28 -2.83 -21.49
CA ALA A 76 2.91 -3.92 -22.36
C ALA A 76 3.42 -5.26 -21.84
N LYS A 77 2.64 -6.35 -22.00
CA LYS A 77 2.99 -7.70 -21.55
C LYS A 77 4.34 -8.20 -22.07
N ASP A 78 4.72 -7.77 -23.25
CA ASP A 78 6.00 -8.12 -23.92
C ASP A 78 7.13 -7.12 -23.64
N SER A 79 6.89 -6.07 -22.88
CA SER A 79 7.91 -5.06 -22.54
C SER A 79 9.15 -5.66 -21.86
N PRO A 80 9.08 -6.62 -20.93
CA PRO A 80 10.27 -7.26 -20.38
C PRO A 80 11.10 -7.97 -21.44
N ALA A 81 10.47 -8.67 -22.38
CA ALA A 81 11.19 -9.36 -23.47
C ALA A 81 11.84 -8.38 -24.45
N ILE A 82 11.18 -7.25 -24.73
CA ILE A 82 11.73 -6.17 -25.56
C ILE A 82 12.94 -5.56 -24.86
N ALA A 83 12.80 -5.19 -23.57
CA ALA A 83 13.90 -4.64 -22.78
C ALA A 83 15.10 -5.58 -22.74
N TRP A 84 14.88 -6.86 -22.47
CA TRP A 84 15.91 -7.89 -22.47
C TRP A 84 16.69 -7.95 -23.79
N ASN A 85 15.97 -7.97 -24.93
CA ASN A 85 16.60 -8.03 -26.26
C ASN A 85 17.49 -6.80 -26.52
N TYR A 86 16.99 -5.59 -26.21
CA TYR A 86 17.74 -4.36 -26.45
C TYR A 86 18.89 -4.16 -25.44
N TYR A 87 18.74 -4.59 -24.17
CA TYR A 87 19.86 -4.66 -23.25
C TYR A 87 20.95 -5.61 -23.76
N SER A 88 20.59 -6.78 -24.30
CA SER A 88 21.55 -7.74 -24.83
C SER A 88 22.37 -7.13 -25.95
N LYS A 89 21.76 -6.42 -26.90
CA LYS A 89 22.45 -5.68 -27.95
C LYS A 89 23.37 -4.58 -27.42
N ALA A 90 22.93 -3.83 -26.42
CA ALA A 90 23.72 -2.78 -25.79
C ALA A 90 24.95 -3.37 -25.04
N ILE A 91 24.80 -4.54 -24.42
CA ILE A 91 25.90 -5.27 -23.76
C ILE A 91 26.94 -5.71 -24.77
N GLU A 92 26.52 -6.28 -25.92
CA GLU A 92 27.45 -6.67 -27.02
C GLU A 92 28.25 -5.48 -27.54
N ALA A 93 27.69 -4.28 -27.45
CA ALA A 93 28.37 -3.03 -27.80
C ALA A 93 29.19 -2.40 -26.65
N GLY A 94 29.28 -3.07 -25.49
CA GLY A 94 30.13 -2.65 -24.37
C GLY A 94 29.51 -1.67 -23.40
N ILE A 95 28.17 -1.55 -23.33
CA ILE A 95 27.48 -0.73 -22.32
C ILE A 95 27.29 -1.57 -21.04
N ALA A 96 28.21 -1.40 -20.08
CA ALA A 96 28.24 -2.17 -18.84
C ALA A 96 26.97 -2.00 -17.97
N ASP A 97 26.37 -0.80 -17.92
CA ASP A 97 25.14 -0.54 -17.18
C ASP A 97 23.93 -1.31 -17.73
N ALA A 98 23.90 -1.60 -19.05
CA ALA A 98 22.90 -2.46 -19.64
C ALA A 98 22.92 -3.89 -19.04
N ARG A 99 24.10 -4.41 -18.71
CA ARG A 99 24.28 -5.70 -18.04
C ARG A 99 23.71 -5.65 -16.62
N ALA A 100 24.01 -4.60 -15.87
CA ALA A 100 23.51 -4.43 -14.51
C ALA A 100 21.96 -4.35 -14.47
N TYR A 101 21.35 -3.57 -15.38
CA TYR A 101 19.88 -3.52 -15.47
C TYR A 101 19.28 -4.85 -15.94
N ARG A 102 19.88 -5.54 -16.87
CA ARG A 102 19.43 -6.86 -17.30
C ARG A 102 19.56 -7.90 -16.18
N ALA A 103 20.55 -7.77 -15.29
CA ALA A 103 20.72 -8.68 -14.16
C ALA A 103 19.53 -8.64 -13.20
N PHE A 104 18.88 -7.48 -13.01
CA PHE A 104 17.68 -7.37 -12.16
C PHE A 104 16.53 -8.28 -12.61
N PHE A 105 16.45 -8.65 -13.89
CA PHE A 105 15.45 -9.60 -14.36
C PHE A 105 15.53 -10.96 -13.67
N PHE A 106 16.73 -11.41 -13.29
CA PHE A 106 16.91 -12.65 -12.54
C PHE A 106 16.58 -12.48 -11.06
N ARG A 107 16.84 -11.32 -10.47
CA ARG A 107 16.48 -11.03 -9.09
C ARG A 107 14.96 -10.87 -8.93
N ASP A 108 14.36 -10.10 -9.83
CA ASP A 108 12.97 -9.69 -9.74
C ASP A 108 12.02 -10.70 -10.42
N GLY A 109 12.56 -11.75 -11.08
CA GLY A 109 11.76 -12.78 -11.74
C GLY A 109 11.00 -12.28 -12.98
N ASP A 110 11.55 -11.28 -13.67
CA ASP A 110 11.03 -10.89 -14.96
C ASP A 110 11.30 -12.02 -15.97
N LEU A 111 10.40 -12.21 -16.93
CA LEU A 111 10.42 -13.38 -17.82
C LEU A 111 10.26 -14.74 -17.08
N ASP A 112 9.62 -14.71 -15.91
CA ASP A 112 9.31 -15.89 -15.08
C ASP A 112 10.54 -16.71 -14.65
N GLU A 113 11.71 -16.09 -14.51
CA GLU A 113 12.95 -16.76 -14.08
C GLU A 113 13.57 -16.03 -12.89
N PHE A 114 13.56 -16.68 -11.71
CA PHE A 114 14.28 -16.21 -10.52
C PHE A 114 15.61 -16.96 -10.41
N ASP A 115 16.76 -16.26 -10.45
CA ASP A 115 18.08 -16.85 -10.29
C ASP A 115 19.03 -15.84 -9.63
N LEU A 116 19.08 -15.86 -8.29
CA LEU A 116 19.92 -14.96 -7.50
C LEU A 116 21.42 -15.20 -7.73
N MET A 117 21.82 -16.45 -8.03
CA MET A 117 23.23 -16.73 -8.33
C MET A 117 23.64 -16.10 -9.67
N ARG A 118 22.77 -16.16 -10.67
CA ARG A 118 22.99 -15.55 -11.97
C ARG A 118 22.94 -14.03 -11.87
N TYR A 119 22.00 -13.48 -11.09
CA TYR A 119 21.96 -12.06 -10.77
C TYR A 119 23.30 -11.59 -10.21
N SER A 120 23.78 -12.22 -9.12
CA SER A 120 25.04 -11.85 -8.48
C SER A 120 26.21 -11.92 -9.44
N LYS A 121 26.32 -12.98 -10.22
CA LYS A 121 27.36 -13.15 -11.23
C LYS A 121 27.34 -12.08 -12.32
N GLU A 122 26.17 -11.76 -12.88
CA GLU A 122 26.03 -10.71 -13.90
C GLU A 122 26.35 -9.32 -13.31
N MET A 123 26.00 -9.05 -12.03
CA MET A 123 26.36 -7.81 -11.33
C MET A 123 27.88 -7.71 -11.10
N ASP A 124 28.56 -8.81 -10.76
CA ASP A 124 30.01 -8.84 -10.62
C ASP A 124 30.71 -8.52 -11.96
N ILE A 125 30.27 -9.17 -13.03
CA ILE A 125 30.80 -8.90 -14.39
C ILE A 125 30.55 -7.43 -14.77
N ALA A 126 29.34 -6.92 -14.55
CA ALA A 126 29.01 -5.52 -14.82
C ALA A 126 29.94 -4.55 -14.06
N ARG A 127 30.26 -4.86 -12.81
CA ARG A 127 31.19 -4.06 -12.00
C ARG A 127 32.62 -4.09 -12.54
N GLU A 128 33.10 -5.26 -12.94
CA GLU A 128 34.41 -5.42 -13.60
C GLU A 128 34.48 -4.68 -14.95
N GLU A 129 33.38 -4.62 -15.69
CA GLU A 129 33.24 -3.85 -16.93
C GLU A 129 33.10 -2.34 -16.69
N GLY A 130 33.00 -1.90 -15.42
CA GLY A 130 32.92 -0.49 -15.03
C GLY A 130 31.52 0.09 -14.98
N SER A 131 30.47 -0.73 -14.76
CA SER A 131 29.09 -0.28 -14.58
C SER A 131 28.96 0.59 -13.33
N GLU A 132 28.48 1.82 -13.52
CA GLU A 132 28.15 2.71 -12.40
C GLU A 132 26.91 2.21 -11.66
N LYS A 133 25.97 1.59 -12.36
CA LYS A 133 24.77 1.01 -11.75
C LYS A 133 25.09 -0.18 -10.83
N ALA A 134 26.02 -1.03 -11.22
CA ALA A 134 26.45 -2.15 -10.37
C ALA A 134 27.19 -1.65 -9.10
N ILE A 135 27.99 -0.61 -9.22
CA ILE A 135 28.66 0.03 -8.09
C ILE A 135 27.63 0.73 -7.18
N GLU A 136 26.68 1.46 -7.75
CA GLU A 136 25.56 2.07 -7.01
C GLU A 136 24.82 1.03 -6.17
N GLN A 137 24.48 -0.13 -6.74
CA GLN A 137 23.79 -1.20 -6.05
C GLN A 137 24.62 -1.76 -4.88
N GLN A 138 25.93 -1.92 -5.08
CA GLN A 138 26.82 -2.34 -3.99
C GLN A 138 26.85 -1.34 -2.82
N ILE A 139 26.95 -0.04 -3.12
CA ILE A 139 26.92 1.03 -2.09
C ILE A 139 25.57 1.00 -1.37
N ARG A 140 24.46 0.85 -2.10
CA ARG A 140 23.11 0.73 -1.55
C ARG A 140 22.98 -0.46 -0.60
N ASN A 141 23.49 -1.62 -0.99
CA ASN A 141 23.45 -2.83 -0.18
C ASN A 141 24.23 -2.65 1.15
N LEU A 142 25.37 -1.95 1.12
CA LEU A 142 26.14 -1.61 2.34
C LEU A 142 25.39 -0.64 3.26
N ILE A 143 24.62 0.31 2.70
CA ILE A 143 23.85 1.27 3.51
C ILE A 143 22.68 0.57 4.22
N PHE A 144 21.92 -0.25 3.48
CA PHE A 144 20.63 -0.78 3.93
C PHE A 144 20.67 -2.24 4.40
N GLY A 145 21.75 -2.97 4.13
CA GLY A 145 21.89 -4.40 4.48
C GLY A 145 21.08 -5.32 3.56
N ASN A 146 20.86 -4.91 2.29
CA ASN A 146 20.10 -5.70 1.33
C ASN A 146 20.94 -6.87 0.75
N GLU A 147 20.25 -7.85 0.18
CA GLU A 147 20.87 -8.98 -0.54
C GLU A 147 21.92 -9.76 0.28
N GLY A 148 21.70 -9.89 1.59
CA GLY A 148 22.60 -10.61 2.50
C GLY A 148 23.92 -9.89 2.81
N VAL A 149 24.04 -8.62 2.43
CA VAL A 149 25.22 -7.78 2.74
C VAL A 149 25.07 -7.17 4.12
N THR A 150 26.06 -7.34 4.99
CA THR A 150 26.08 -6.68 6.30
C THR A 150 26.15 -5.16 6.14
N LYS A 151 25.31 -4.44 6.89
CA LYS A 151 25.30 -2.96 6.89
C LYS A 151 26.66 -2.39 7.31
N ASP A 152 27.21 -1.50 6.48
CA ASP A 152 28.42 -0.74 6.75
C ASP A 152 28.36 0.62 6.03
N ALA A 153 27.68 1.58 6.66
CA ALA A 153 27.49 2.92 6.09
C ALA A 153 28.81 3.72 5.97
N GLU A 154 29.80 3.47 6.82
CA GLU A 154 31.12 4.12 6.70
C GLU A 154 31.89 3.60 5.49
N LEU A 155 31.88 2.29 5.23
CA LEU A 155 32.46 1.71 4.02
C LEU A 155 31.73 2.22 2.76
N ALA A 156 30.41 2.24 2.77
CA ALA A 156 29.59 2.78 1.69
C ALA A 156 29.96 4.24 1.38
N LEU A 157 30.09 5.08 2.43
CA LEU A 157 30.47 6.49 2.28
C LEU A 157 31.90 6.64 1.75
N SER A 158 32.84 5.79 2.21
CA SER A 158 34.22 5.78 1.71
C SER A 158 34.29 5.45 0.22
N MET A 159 33.56 4.42 -0.22
CA MET A 159 33.46 4.03 -1.64
C MET A 159 32.88 5.15 -2.49
N ALA A 160 31.73 5.70 -2.08
CA ALA A 160 31.05 6.80 -2.76
C ALA A 160 31.95 8.05 -2.84
N SER A 161 32.62 8.41 -1.75
CA SER A 161 33.54 9.54 -1.69
C SER A 161 34.72 9.39 -2.66
N SER A 162 35.24 8.18 -2.82
CA SER A 162 36.32 7.92 -3.77
C SER A 162 35.90 8.22 -5.22
N ILE A 163 34.67 7.88 -5.59
CA ILE A 163 34.11 8.16 -6.92
C ILE A 163 33.96 9.67 -7.14
N ILE A 164 33.28 10.34 -6.21
CA ILE A 164 33.04 11.79 -6.29
C ILE A 164 34.34 12.60 -6.30
N ASN A 165 35.33 12.20 -5.51
CA ASN A 165 36.65 12.86 -5.49
C ASN A 165 37.40 12.68 -6.82
N LYS A 166 37.30 11.50 -7.44
CA LYS A 166 37.87 11.25 -8.77
C LYS A 166 37.19 12.15 -9.82
N GLU A 167 35.86 12.25 -9.81
CA GLU A 167 35.12 13.10 -10.73
C GLU A 167 35.48 14.58 -10.59
N LYS A 168 35.62 15.06 -9.33
CA LYS A 168 36.10 16.41 -9.05
C LYS A 168 37.52 16.66 -9.59
N THR A 169 38.40 15.68 -9.41
CA THR A 169 39.79 15.78 -9.91
C THR A 169 39.83 15.80 -11.45
N ASP A 170 39.01 15.00 -12.10
CA ASP A 170 38.94 14.88 -13.55
C ASP A 170 38.09 15.98 -14.19
N ASN A 171 37.57 16.92 -13.40
CA ASN A 171 36.66 17.99 -13.81
C ASN A 171 35.46 17.45 -14.59
N GLU A 172 34.79 16.45 -14.01
CA GLU A 172 33.58 15.82 -14.54
C GLU A 172 32.35 16.30 -13.79
N LEU A 173 31.17 16.13 -14.41
CA LEU A 173 29.89 16.28 -13.70
C LEU A 173 29.77 15.17 -12.66
N LEU A 174 29.39 15.56 -11.43
CA LEU A 174 29.26 14.61 -10.33
C LEU A 174 28.08 13.67 -10.56
N ASN A 175 28.25 12.43 -10.14
CA ASN A 175 27.19 11.42 -10.25
C ASN A 175 26.07 11.70 -9.24
N PRO A 176 24.86 12.08 -9.67
CA PRO A 176 23.78 12.48 -8.77
C PRO A 176 23.24 11.32 -7.92
N MET A 177 23.22 10.09 -8.45
CA MET A 177 22.78 8.91 -7.70
C MET A 177 23.76 8.58 -6.56
N ILE A 178 25.07 8.69 -6.81
CA ILE A 178 26.10 8.48 -5.77
C ILE A 178 26.00 9.57 -4.70
N LEU A 179 25.78 10.82 -5.09
CA LEU A 179 25.55 11.93 -4.12
C LEU A 179 24.33 11.65 -3.23
N ARG A 180 23.22 11.18 -3.81
CA ARG A 180 22.04 10.81 -3.01
C ARG A 180 22.33 9.65 -2.05
N LEU A 181 23.08 8.64 -2.47
CA LEU A 181 23.51 7.56 -1.59
C LEU A 181 24.44 8.03 -0.47
N MET A 182 25.31 9.01 -0.73
CA MET A 182 26.11 9.65 0.33
C MET A 182 25.21 10.35 1.35
N GLY A 183 24.17 11.04 0.90
CA GLY A 183 23.15 11.60 1.78
C GLY A 183 22.51 10.53 2.67
N ASN A 184 22.05 9.42 2.08
CA ASN A 184 21.44 8.31 2.82
C ASN A 184 22.44 7.67 3.82
N ALA A 185 23.70 7.50 3.45
CA ALA A 185 24.72 6.99 4.37
C ALA A 185 24.94 7.92 5.56
N GLU A 186 24.97 9.24 5.33
CA GLU A 186 25.11 10.23 6.41
C GLU A 186 23.86 10.28 7.32
N ILE A 187 22.64 10.03 6.78
CA ILE A 187 21.43 9.83 7.61
C ILE A 187 21.60 8.63 8.54
N VAL A 188 22.02 7.46 8.03
CA VAL A 188 22.24 6.26 8.82
C VAL A 188 23.30 6.49 9.91
N LEU A 189 24.27 7.37 9.66
CA LEU A 189 25.30 7.77 10.61
C LEU A 189 24.89 8.91 11.56
N GLY A 190 23.64 9.42 11.46
CA GLY A 190 23.13 10.52 12.27
C GLY A 190 23.71 11.90 11.95
N ARG A 191 24.27 12.08 10.76
CA ARG A 191 24.97 13.31 10.35
C ARG A 191 24.11 14.16 9.40
N TYR A 192 22.97 14.63 9.89
CA TYR A 192 21.89 15.27 9.11
C TYR A 192 22.32 16.49 8.28
N ASP A 193 23.19 17.36 8.80
CA ASP A 193 23.65 18.54 8.06
C ASP A 193 24.42 18.16 6.78
N LYS A 194 25.29 17.17 6.86
CA LYS A 194 26.01 16.67 5.69
C LYS A 194 25.11 15.93 4.71
N ALA A 195 24.13 15.20 5.22
CA ALA A 195 23.15 14.53 4.41
C ALA A 195 22.40 15.56 3.53
N ARG A 196 21.93 16.66 4.12
CA ARG A 196 21.27 17.76 3.41
C ARG A 196 22.17 18.34 2.29
N GLU A 197 23.45 18.59 2.59
CA GLU A 197 24.39 19.09 1.58
C GLU A 197 24.53 18.14 0.38
N TYR A 198 24.56 16.83 0.62
CA TYR A 198 24.64 15.84 -0.46
C TYR A 198 23.35 15.72 -1.26
N PHE A 199 22.19 15.77 -0.62
CA PHE A 199 20.91 15.77 -1.33
C PHE A 199 20.75 17.03 -2.20
N GLU A 200 21.10 18.21 -1.69
CA GLU A 200 21.10 19.44 -2.47
C GLU A 200 22.04 19.37 -3.68
N GLN A 201 23.20 18.73 -3.53
CA GLN A 201 24.10 18.50 -4.65
C GLN A 201 23.47 17.50 -5.64
N ALA A 202 22.87 16.42 -5.19
CA ALA A 202 22.21 15.44 -6.05
C ALA A 202 21.14 16.09 -6.92
N VAL A 203 20.28 16.93 -6.34
CA VAL A 203 19.31 17.76 -7.07
C VAL A 203 19.96 18.61 -8.14
N ARG A 204 21.04 19.34 -7.80
CA ARG A 204 21.77 20.20 -8.76
C ARG A 204 22.29 19.43 -9.98
N TYR A 205 22.63 18.18 -9.82
CA TYR A 205 23.13 17.32 -10.90
C TYR A 205 22.04 16.43 -11.54
N GLY A 206 20.75 16.70 -11.25
CA GLY A 206 19.60 16.18 -11.99
C GLY A 206 18.90 14.97 -11.36
N ASP A 207 19.18 14.64 -10.09
CA ASP A 207 18.42 13.63 -9.35
C ASP A 207 17.28 14.29 -8.55
N SER A 208 16.10 14.41 -9.19
CA SER A 208 14.91 15.02 -8.58
C SER A 208 14.38 14.22 -7.38
N GLY A 209 14.62 12.89 -7.32
CA GLY A 209 14.22 12.05 -6.21
C GLY A 209 14.91 12.40 -4.87
N ALA A 210 16.00 13.19 -4.91
CA ALA A 210 16.63 13.70 -3.69
C ALA A 210 15.74 14.71 -2.94
N TYR A 211 14.78 15.36 -3.58
CA TYR A 211 13.79 16.22 -2.89
C TYR A 211 12.92 15.42 -1.94
N TYR A 212 12.46 14.25 -2.37
CA TYR A 212 11.68 13.37 -1.50
C TYR A 212 12.47 12.95 -0.26
N GLN A 213 13.76 12.56 -0.44
CA GLN A 213 14.63 12.23 0.69
C GLN A 213 14.80 13.41 1.66
N MET A 214 14.92 14.64 1.13
CA MET A 214 14.99 15.84 1.97
C MET A 214 13.69 16.06 2.75
N ALA A 215 12.54 16.00 2.09
CA ALA A 215 11.25 16.18 2.73
C ALA A 215 11.02 15.13 3.83
N PHE A 216 11.27 13.86 3.52
CA PHE A 216 11.08 12.75 4.46
C PHE A 216 12.00 12.85 5.67
N HIS A 217 13.32 13.05 5.48
CA HIS A 217 14.26 13.00 6.61
C HIS A 217 14.35 14.30 7.43
N PHE A 218 13.90 15.45 6.89
CA PHE A 218 14.05 16.72 7.58
C PHE A 218 12.74 17.35 8.01
N CYS A 219 11.61 16.88 7.51
CA CYS A 219 10.29 17.42 7.85
C CYS A 219 9.35 16.36 8.45
N SER A 220 9.81 15.11 8.65
CA SER A 220 9.03 14.05 9.27
C SER A 220 9.76 13.44 10.48
N ASN A 221 9.00 12.81 11.40
CA ASN A 221 9.57 12.02 12.49
C ASN A 221 9.97 10.60 12.04
N GLU A 222 10.48 9.78 12.98
CA GLU A 222 10.90 8.40 12.69
C GLU A 222 9.74 7.51 12.20
N ASP A 223 8.50 7.80 12.60
CA ASP A 223 7.29 7.09 12.16
C ASP A 223 6.75 7.60 10.82
N GLY A 224 7.41 8.59 10.20
CA GLY A 224 7.02 9.17 8.92
C GLY A 224 5.93 10.25 9.01
N ALA A 225 5.48 10.62 10.21
CA ALA A 225 4.53 11.71 10.39
C ALA A 225 5.20 13.07 10.15
N ILE A 226 4.55 13.93 9.37
CA ILE A 226 5.07 15.26 9.02
C ILE A 226 5.00 16.18 10.25
N ILE A 227 6.17 16.61 10.74
CA ILE A 227 6.33 17.50 11.89
C ILE A 227 6.60 18.97 11.50
N ASP A 228 7.03 19.21 10.26
CA ASP A 228 7.24 20.52 9.66
C ASP A 228 6.49 20.60 8.31
N SER A 229 5.19 20.88 8.37
CA SER A 229 4.34 20.92 7.18
C SER A 229 4.73 22.07 6.21
N GLU A 230 5.22 23.21 6.70
CA GLU A 230 5.62 24.34 5.86
C GLU A 230 6.90 23.99 5.09
N GLY A 231 7.91 23.48 5.77
CA GLY A 231 9.16 23.03 5.14
C GLY A 231 8.96 21.87 4.18
N PHE A 232 8.08 20.93 4.54
CA PHE A 232 7.71 19.81 3.67
C PHE A 232 7.10 20.30 2.35
N ASN A 233 6.10 21.18 2.43
CA ASN A 233 5.42 21.72 1.25
C ASN A 233 6.38 22.54 0.37
N GLU A 234 7.25 23.37 0.97
CA GLU A 234 8.25 24.12 0.21
C GLU A 234 9.19 23.21 -0.60
N ILE A 235 9.62 22.08 -0.01
CA ILE A 235 10.48 21.11 -0.70
C ILE A 235 9.70 20.41 -1.81
N MET A 236 8.45 20.02 -1.57
CA MET A 236 7.62 19.32 -2.55
C MET A 236 7.18 20.22 -3.71
N ASP A 237 6.94 21.51 -3.47
CA ASP A 237 6.70 22.49 -4.53
C ASP A 237 7.91 22.58 -5.48
N LYS A 238 9.14 22.63 -4.93
CA LYS A 238 10.37 22.61 -5.73
C LYS A 238 10.51 21.29 -6.50
N ALA A 239 10.13 20.16 -5.90
CA ALA A 239 10.12 18.87 -6.57
C ALA A 239 9.14 18.87 -7.76
N ASN A 240 7.97 19.47 -7.58
CA ASN A 240 6.96 19.59 -8.64
C ASN A 240 7.44 20.47 -9.80
N GLU A 241 8.12 21.60 -9.52
CA GLU A 241 8.69 22.48 -10.55
C GLU A 241 9.64 21.77 -11.50
N VAL A 242 10.33 20.72 -11.01
CA VAL A 242 11.28 19.91 -11.79
C VAL A 242 10.68 18.58 -12.29
N ASN A 243 9.37 18.41 -12.19
CA ASN A 243 8.66 17.19 -12.57
C ASN A 243 9.20 15.92 -11.84
N ALA A 244 9.48 16.02 -10.56
CA ALA A 244 9.75 14.83 -9.76
C ALA A 244 8.48 13.96 -9.65
N SER A 245 8.60 12.66 -9.91
CA SER A 245 7.45 11.73 -9.90
C SER A 245 6.80 11.64 -8.52
N GLU A 246 7.60 11.68 -7.47
CA GLU A 246 7.18 11.59 -6.08
C GLU A 246 6.28 12.76 -5.64
N ALA A 247 6.41 13.93 -6.28
CA ALA A 247 5.57 15.10 -6.00
C ALA A 247 4.08 14.83 -6.28
N SER A 248 3.78 13.97 -7.25
CA SER A 248 2.40 13.59 -7.60
C SER A 248 1.68 12.87 -6.46
N ILE A 249 2.37 12.00 -5.74
CA ILE A 249 1.79 11.29 -4.58
C ILE A 249 1.56 12.27 -3.43
N GLN A 250 2.54 13.12 -3.14
CA GLN A 250 2.46 14.05 -2.02
C GLN A 250 1.32 15.04 -2.19
N HIS A 251 1.05 15.52 -3.40
CA HIS A 251 -0.12 16.34 -3.68
C HIS A 251 -1.45 15.62 -3.36
N ILE A 252 -1.52 14.32 -3.66
CA ILE A 252 -2.71 13.51 -3.37
C ILE A 252 -2.88 13.30 -1.86
N ILE A 253 -1.81 12.97 -1.14
CA ILE A 253 -1.86 12.74 0.32
C ILE A 253 -2.32 13.98 1.08
N GLN A 254 -2.03 15.17 0.57
CA GLN A 254 -2.47 16.43 1.17
C GLN A 254 -3.95 16.77 0.94
N ILE A 255 -4.64 16.03 0.04
CA ILE A 255 -6.06 16.23 -0.17
C ILE A 255 -6.81 15.67 1.06
N ASP A 256 -7.55 16.54 1.74
CA ASP A 256 -8.44 16.11 2.81
C ASP A 256 -9.63 15.34 2.23
N PHE A 257 -9.47 14.03 2.15
CA PHE A 257 -10.51 13.13 1.65
C PHE A 257 -11.71 13.04 2.59
N SER A 258 -11.55 13.35 3.88
CA SER A 258 -12.66 13.35 4.84
C SER A 258 -13.71 14.43 4.53
N SER A 259 -13.28 15.49 3.86
CA SER A 259 -14.17 16.57 3.42
C SER A 259 -14.83 16.33 2.05
N PHE A 260 -14.41 15.30 1.30
CA PHE A 260 -14.87 15.05 -0.07
C PHE A 260 -16.39 14.89 -0.16
N ASP A 261 -16.98 14.14 0.76
CA ASP A 261 -18.42 13.91 0.79
C ASP A 261 -19.25 15.18 1.01
N ASN A 262 -18.65 16.19 1.64
CA ASN A 262 -19.28 17.49 1.90
C ASN A 262 -19.19 18.47 0.72
N LEU A 263 -18.43 18.15 -0.33
CA LEU A 263 -18.33 18.96 -1.54
C LEU A 263 -19.59 18.88 -2.37
N ASP A 264 -19.88 19.95 -3.13
CA ASP A 264 -20.91 19.89 -4.15
C ASP A 264 -20.47 19.00 -5.34
N GLU A 265 -21.43 18.56 -6.15
CA GLU A 265 -21.17 17.62 -7.27
C GLU A 265 -20.15 18.15 -8.28
N GLU A 266 -20.12 19.47 -8.54
CA GLU A 266 -19.14 20.08 -9.45
C GLU A 266 -17.71 20.01 -8.85
N MET A 267 -17.58 20.25 -7.54
CA MET A 267 -16.31 20.18 -6.84
C MET A 267 -15.83 18.70 -6.72
N LYS A 268 -16.74 17.76 -6.44
CA LYS A 268 -16.40 16.32 -6.43
C LYS A 268 -15.85 15.88 -7.77
N GLU A 269 -16.53 16.21 -8.88
CA GLU A 269 -16.07 15.87 -10.23
C GLU A 269 -14.69 16.47 -10.53
N ARG A 270 -14.47 17.75 -10.18
CA ARG A 270 -13.18 18.41 -10.36
C ARG A 270 -12.06 17.76 -9.55
N THR A 271 -12.34 17.41 -8.29
CA THR A 271 -11.37 16.73 -7.41
C THR A 271 -11.03 15.35 -7.96
N SER A 272 -12.02 14.56 -8.38
CA SER A 272 -11.81 13.24 -8.97
C SER A 272 -10.93 13.30 -10.23
N ILE A 273 -11.19 14.27 -11.10
CA ILE A 273 -10.38 14.49 -12.32
C ILE A 273 -8.96 14.89 -11.94
N ALA A 274 -8.79 15.84 -11.01
CA ALA A 274 -7.47 16.30 -10.58
C ALA A 274 -6.62 15.17 -9.97
N VAL A 275 -7.23 14.34 -9.11
CA VAL A 275 -6.58 13.16 -8.51
C VAL A 275 -6.15 12.17 -9.60
N LYS A 276 -7.03 11.87 -10.53
CA LYS A 276 -6.73 10.97 -11.65
C LYS A 276 -5.58 11.49 -12.52
N ASP A 277 -5.62 12.77 -12.87
CA ASP A 277 -4.61 13.38 -13.73
C ASP A 277 -3.25 13.41 -13.04
N GLU A 278 -3.21 13.73 -11.75
CA GLU A 278 -1.97 13.79 -10.97
C GLU A 278 -1.35 12.40 -10.77
N LEU A 279 -2.14 11.39 -10.39
CA LEU A 279 -1.65 10.00 -10.29
C LEU A 279 -1.21 9.45 -11.66
N THR A 280 -1.94 9.81 -12.72
CA THR A 280 -1.54 9.43 -14.09
C THR A 280 -0.20 10.09 -14.46
N ARG A 281 0.00 11.36 -14.12
CA ARG A 281 1.26 12.07 -14.32
C ARG A 281 2.42 11.39 -13.58
N GLY A 282 2.24 11.07 -12.29
CA GLY A 282 3.26 10.35 -11.51
C GLY A 282 3.64 9.02 -12.15
N TRP A 283 2.65 8.21 -12.58
CA TRP A 283 2.91 6.97 -13.31
C TRP A 283 3.68 7.22 -14.60
N LEU A 284 3.32 8.25 -15.38
CA LEU A 284 4.00 8.59 -16.63
C LEU A 284 5.47 8.99 -16.42
N LEU A 285 5.81 9.48 -15.24
CA LEU A 285 7.19 9.81 -14.82
C LEU A 285 7.91 8.63 -14.16
N GLY A 286 7.26 7.49 -13.98
CA GLY A 286 7.86 6.26 -13.46
C GLY A 286 7.61 5.99 -11.98
N GLU A 287 6.67 6.70 -11.34
CA GLU A 287 6.27 6.42 -9.96
C GLU A 287 5.39 5.18 -9.89
N SER A 288 5.93 4.10 -9.29
CA SER A 288 5.31 2.78 -9.32
C SER A 288 4.06 2.66 -8.46
N ILE A 289 3.96 3.46 -7.39
CA ILE A 289 2.82 3.41 -6.47
C ILE A 289 1.58 4.15 -7.01
N CYS A 290 1.73 5.07 -7.96
CA CYS A 290 0.59 5.80 -8.53
C CYS A 290 -0.46 4.90 -9.18
N PRO A 291 -0.10 3.87 -9.97
CA PRO A 291 -1.06 2.89 -10.47
C PRO A 291 -1.78 2.10 -9.36
N TYR A 292 -1.12 1.82 -8.25
CA TYR A 292 -1.75 1.18 -7.10
C TYR A 292 -2.89 2.03 -6.53
N PHE A 293 -2.64 3.32 -6.30
CA PHE A 293 -3.69 4.22 -5.83
C PHE A 293 -4.84 4.37 -6.84
N LEU A 294 -4.53 4.49 -8.15
CA LEU A 294 -5.58 4.51 -9.18
C LEU A 294 -6.39 3.21 -9.20
N GLY A 295 -5.73 2.07 -9.05
CA GLY A 295 -6.38 0.78 -8.93
C GLY A 295 -7.35 0.73 -7.75
N ASN A 296 -6.93 1.21 -6.57
CA ASN A 296 -7.77 1.26 -5.38
C ASN A 296 -8.98 2.18 -5.55
N LEU A 297 -8.82 3.36 -6.20
CA LEU A 297 -9.95 4.25 -6.48
C LEU A 297 -11.05 3.55 -7.31
N TYR A 298 -10.67 2.73 -8.29
CA TYR A 298 -11.62 1.94 -9.08
C TYR A 298 -12.10 0.67 -8.35
N SER A 299 -11.23 0.00 -7.58
CA SER A 299 -11.60 -1.21 -6.85
C SER A 299 -12.64 -0.93 -5.77
N ASP A 300 -12.46 0.19 -5.05
CA ASP A 300 -13.24 0.50 -3.87
C ASP A 300 -14.34 1.55 -4.15
N GLY A 301 -14.35 2.15 -5.35
CA GLY A 301 -15.33 3.17 -5.74
C GLY A 301 -15.20 4.46 -4.95
N LEU A 302 -13.98 4.88 -4.60
CA LEU A 302 -13.71 6.05 -3.75
C LEU A 302 -13.65 7.34 -4.57
N LEU A 303 -13.83 8.48 -3.91
CA LEU A 303 -13.65 9.83 -4.49
C LEU A 303 -14.46 10.07 -5.78
N GLY A 304 -15.69 9.57 -5.85
CA GLY A 304 -16.57 9.72 -7.02
C GLY A 304 -16.24 8.80 -8.19
N PHE A 305 -15.27 7.88 -8.04
CA PHE A 305 -15.06 6.80 -9.01
C PHE A 305 -16.13 5.73 -8.83
N ASN A 306 -16.63 5.22 -9.94
CA ASN A 306 -17.47 4.03 -9.90
C ASN A 306 -16.61 2.80 -9.65
N GLN A 307 -17.07 1.88 -8.80
CA GLN A 307 -16.42 0.60 -8.61
C GLN A 307 -16.33 -0.16 -9.95
N ASP A 308 -15.12 -0.49 -10.36
CA ASP A 308 -14.84 -1.18 -11.63
C ASP A 308 -13.54 -2.01 -11.49
N TYR A 309 -13.71 -3.28 -11.18
CA TYR A 309 -12.59 -4.22 -11.03
C TYR A 309 -11.79 -4.42 -12.33
N ALA A 310 -12.41 -4.26 -13.51
CA ALA A 310 -11.69 -4.35 -14.77
C ALA A 310 -10.74 -3.16 -14.96
N GLN A 311 -11.18 -1.95 -14.61
CA GLN A 311 -10.29 -0.78 -14.60
C GLN A 311 -9.23 -0.88 -13.50
N ALA A 312 -9.59 -1.36 -12.31
CA ALA A 312 -8.63 -1.61 -11.22
C ALA A 312 -7.53 -2.57 -11.69
N TRP A 313 -7.89 -3.69 -12.30
CA TRP A 313 -6.95 -4.64 -12.90
C TRP A 313 -5.97 -3.99 -13.88
N ILE A 314 -6.46 -3.14 -14.79
CA ILE A 314 -5.61 -2.44 -15.76
C ILE A 314 -4.57 -1.57 -15.05
N TRP A 315 -4.97 -0.85 -13.99
CA TRP A 315 -4.06 -0.02 -13.25
C TRP A 315 -3.07 -0.83 -12.42
N TYR A 316 -3.52 -1.86 -11.70
CA TYR A 316 -2.61 -2.75 -10.98
C TYR A 316 -1.61 -3.44 -11.92
N SER A 317 -2.04 -3.88 -13.10
CA SER A 317 -1.13 -4.45 -14.12
C SER A 317 -0.05 -3.46 -14.56
N ARG A 318 -0.36 -2.16 -14.63
CA ARG A 318 0.62 -1.10 -14.94
C ARG A 318 1.63 -0.91 -13.81
N GLY A 319 1.19 -0.95 -12.56
CA GLY A 319 2.08 -0.89 -11.40
C GLY A 319 2.93 -2.16 -11.25
N ALA A 320 2.34 -3.33 -11.49
CA ALA A 320 3.06 -4.60 -11.53
C ALA A 320 4.19 -4.60 -12.57
N ALA A 321 3.96 -3.99 -13.76
CA ALA A 321 5.00 -3.80 -14.78
C ALA A 321 6.15 -2.88 -14.31
N LEU A 322 5.91 -2.04 -13.31
CA LEU A 322 6.91 -1.22 -12.63
C LEU A 322 7.51 -1.90 -11.39
N ARG A 323 7.21 -3.18 -11.19
CA ARG A 323 7.63 -4.01 -10.03
C ARG A 323 7.10 -3.46 -8.69
N GLU A 324 5.88 -2.89 -8.68
CA GLU A 324 5.21 -2.47 -7.46
C GLU A 324 4.59 -3.69 -6.75
N PRO A 325 5.10 -4.11 -5.57
CA PRO A 325 4.64 -5.33 -4.91
C PRO A 325 3.17 -5.26 -4.50
N ALA A 326 2.70 -4.10 -4.01
CA ALA A 326 1.32 -3.91 -3.62
C ALA A 326 0.33 -4.13 -4.78
N CYS A 327 0.72 -3.83 -6.02
CA CYS A 327 -0.08 -4.12 -7.20
C CYS A 327 -0.23 -5.62 -7.45
N TYR A 328 0.82 -6.41 -7.21
CA TYR A 328 0.73 -7.87 -7.33
C TYR A 328 -0.19 -8.47 -6.27
N VAL A 329 -0.16 -7.95 -5.02
CA VAL A 329 -1.10 -8.36 -3.96
C VAL A 329 -2.53 -8.13 -4.41
N ARG A 330 -2.86 -6.93 -4.86
CA ARG A 330 -4.23 -6.59 -5.31
C ARG A 330 -4.66 -7.39 -6.54
N MET A 331 -3.73 -7.71 -7.46
CA MET A 331 -4.02 -8.59 -8.60
C MET A 331 -4.33 -10.01 -8.14
N ALA A 332 -3.61 -10.53 -7.16
CA ALA A 332 -3.88 -11.84 -6.58
C ALA A 332 -5.29 -11.88 -5.95
N GLU A 333 -5.64 -10.90 -5.13
CA GLU A 333 -6.96 -10.77 -4.52
C GLU A 333 -8.07 -10.77 -5.58
N LEU A 334 -7.96 -9.94 -6.62
CA LEU A 334 -8.98 -9.85 -7.67
C LEU A 334 -9.20 -11.19 -8.40
N ILE A 335 -8.16 -12.01 -8.57
CA ILE A 335 -8.25 -13.32 -9.22
C ILE A 335 -8.82 -14.36 -8.24
N LEU A 336 -8.20 -14.49 -7.06
CA LEU A 336 -8.53 -15.54 -6.09
C LEU A 336 -9.94 -15.37 -5.53
N ASP A 337 -10.42 -14.13 -5.39
CA ASP A 337 -11.79 -13.82 -5.00
C ASP A 337 -12.79 -13.89 -6.18
N GLY A 338 -12.31 -14.16 -7.40
CA GLY A 338 -13.14 -14.28 -8.60
C GLY A 338 -13.79 -12.96 -9.04
N LEU A 339 -13.24 -11.81 -8.65
CA LEU A 339 -13.77 -10.48 -8.96
C LEU A 339 -13.46 -10.04 -10.40
N VAL A 340 -12.45 -10.63 -11.02
CA VAL A 340 -12.11 -10.42 -12.44
C VAL A 340 -11.92 -11.76 -13.16
N THR A 341 -12.24 -11.74 -14.46
CA THR A 341 -11.89 -12.85 -15.36
C THR A 341 -11.05 -12.27 -16.50
N VAL A 342 -9.78 -12.65 -16.52
CA VAL A 342 -8.81 -12.15 -17.50
C VAL A 342 -8.20 -13.34 -18.24
N GLU A 343 -8.10 -13.24 -19.57
CA GLU A 343 -7.48 -14.29 -20.38
C GLU A 343 -6.02 -14.52 -19.96
N GLY A 344 -5.71 -15.75 -19.57
CA GLY A 344 -4.36 -16.15 -19.13
C GLY A 344 -4.01 -15.76 -17.70
N ALA A 345 -5.00 -15.35 -16.88
CA ALA A 345 -4.87 -15.12 -15.47
C ALA A 345 -5.88 -16.03 -14.72
N ASP A 346 -5.44 -17.25 -14.45
CA ASP A 346 -6.15 -18.26 -13.67
C ASP A 346 -5.74 -18.21 -12.18
N GLU A 347 -6.27 -19.13 -11.40
CA GLU A 347 -5.96 -19.25 -9.98
C GLU A 347 -4.44 -19.42 -9.72
N GLU A 348 -3.74 -20.22 -10.53
CA GLU A 348 -2.29 -20.41 -10.44
C GLU A 348 -1.54 -19.08 -10.68
N TYR A 349 -2.04 -18.23 -11.57
CA TYR A 349 -1.49 -16.89 -11.76
C TYR A 349 -1.76 -15.97 -10.56
N GLY A 350 -2.88 -16.15 -9.84
CA GLY A 350 -3.15 -15.47 -8.57
C GLY A 350 -2.09 -15.79 -7.51
N TYR A 351 -1.80 -17.07 -7.30
CA TYR A 351 -0.74 -17.50 -6.38
C TYR A 351 0.65 -17.05 -6.85
N PHE A 352 0.92 -17.06 -8.16
CA PHE A 352 2.14 -16.49 -8.71
C PHE A 352 2.26 -14.98 -8.38
N CYS A 353 1.19 -14.22 -8.41
CA CYS A 353 1.21 -12.81 -8.01
C CYS A 353 1.58 -12.64 -6.54
N GLN A 354 1.07 -13.48 -5.62
CA GLN A 354 1.49 -13.47 -4.21
C GLN A 354 2.99 -13.76 -4.06
N PHE A 355 3.47 -14.80 -4.74
CA PHE A 355 4.89 -15.15 -4.74
C PHE A 355 5.77 -14.02 -5.31
N LYS A 356 5.33 -13.39 -6.40
CA LYS A 356 6.02 -12.25 -7.00
C LYS A 356 6.05 -11.04 -6.07
N ALA A 357 4.94 -10.74 -5.39
CA ALA A 357 4.88 -9.67 -4.38
C ALA A 357 5.89 -9.92 -3.25
N TYR A 358 5.93 -11.13 -2.71
CA TYR A 358 6.92 -11.53 -1.70
C TYR A 358 8.36 -11.35 -2.19
N LYS A 359 8.69 -11.84 -3.39
CA LYS A 359 10.04 -11.70 -3.97
C LYS A 359 10.43 -10.23 -4.24
N LEU A 360 9.47 -9.33 -4.37
CA LEU A 360 9.67 -7.89 -4.50
C LEU A 360 9.71 -7.14 -3.16
N GLY A 361 9.59 -7.86 -2.04
CA GLY A 361 9.76 -7.30 -0.69
C GLY A 361 8.47 -7.11 0.10
N GLU A 362 7.34 -7.67 -0.34
CA GLU A 362 6.09 -7.68 0.42
C GLU A 362 6.08 -8.87 1.39
N ASP A 363 6.70 -8.69 2.55
CA ASP A 363 6.90 -9.76 3.54
C ASP A 363 5.59 -10.37 4.06
N SER A 364 4.48 -9.64 4.02
CA SER A 364 3.15 -10.13 4.40
C SER A 364 2.67 -11.31 3.54
N MET A 365 3.25 -11.49 2.35
CA MET A 365 2.93 -12.58 1.44
C MET A 365 3.69 -13.88 1.74
N LEU A 366 4.59 -13.92 2.71
CA LEU A 366 5.36 -15.13 3.04
C LEU A 366 4.45 -16.29 3.45
N MET A 367 3.53 -16.06 4.38
CA MET A 367 2.60 -17.10 4.85
C MET A 367 1.66 -17.57 3.75
N PRO A 368 0.95 -16.69 3.01
CA PRO A 368 0.11 -17.08 1.86
C PRO A 368 0.85 -17.90 0.80
N VAL A 369 2.11 -17.56 0.51
CA VAL A 369 2.93 -18.30 -0.46
C VAL A 369 3.26 -19.70 0.02
N CYS A 370 3.63 -19.87 1.29
CA CYS A 370 3.90 -21.19 1.87
C CYS A 370 2.64 -22.07 1.90
N GLU A 371 1.49 -21.50 2.28
CA GLU A 371 0.20 -22.18 2.27
C GLU A 371 -0.21 -22.62 0.86
N ALA A 372 -0.13 -21.73 -0.11
CA ALA A 372 -0.42 -22.05 -1.51
C ALA A 372 0.49 -23.20 -2.04
N TYR A 373 1.76 -23.22 -1.65
CA TYR A 373 2.69 -24.27 -2.03
C TYR A 373 2.32 -25.61 -1.37
N GLU A 374 1.98 -25.63 -0.09
CA GLU A 374 1.54 -26.82 0.64
C GLU A 374 0.23 -27.39 0.07
N ASP A 375 -0.65 -26.54 -0.48
CA ASP A 375 -1.88 -26.92 -1.18
C ASP A 375 -1.64 -27.42 -2.62
N GLY A 376 -0.38 -27.40 -3.08
CA GLY A 376 0.04 -27.97 -4.38
C GLY A 376 0.14 -26.97 -5.52
N HIS A 377 0.05 -25.69 -5.24
CA HIS A 377 0.29 -24.60 -6.19
C HIS A 377 1.78 -24.23 -6.25
N LEU A 378 2.15 -23.35 -7.19
CA LEU A 378 3.52 -22.82 -7.32
C LEU A 378 4.61 -23.90 -7.50
N ALA A 379 4.28 -25.10 -7.96
CA ALA A 379 5.23 -26.22 -8.12
C ALA A 379 6.43 -25.88 -8.99
N ARG A 380 6.30 -24.92 -9.91
CA ARG A 380 7.40 -24.41 -10.77
C ARG A 380 8.50 -23.73 -9.95
N TYR A 381 8.18 -23.21 -8.77
CA TYR A 381 9.07 -22.45 -7.90
C TYR A 381 9.45 -23.21 -6.62
N ALA A 382 9.22 -24.53 -6.61
CA ALA A 382 9.46 -25.41 -5.46
C ALA A 382 10.87 -25.21 -4.86
N ASP A 383 11.90 -25.22 -5.70
CA ASP A 383 13.30 -25.07 -5.25
C ASP A 383 13.52 -23.77 -4.43
N ILE A 384 12.90 -22.66 -4.85
CA ILE A 384 13.04 -21.37 -4.13
C ILE A 384 12.19 -21.37 -2.88
N ILE A 385 10.96 -21.86 -2.96
CA ILE A 385 10.03 -21.88 -1.80
C ILE A 385 10.58 -22.77 -0.70
N GLU A 386 11.08 -23.96 -1.04
CA GLU A 386 11.67 -24.90 -0.08
C GLU A 386 12.99 -24.41 0.52
N THR A 387 13.77 -23.63 -0.22
CA THR A 387 15.09 -23.15 0.26
C THR A 387 15.07 -21.78 0.91
N GLU A 388 14.11 -20.91 0.58
CA GLU A 388 14.05 -19.53 1.07
C GLU A 388 12.78 -19.25 1.88
N CYS A 389 11.57 -19.60 1.37
CA CYS A 389 10.32 -19.19 2.00
C CYS A 389 10.00 -20.04 3.24
N ILE A 390 10.00 -21.36 3.10
CA ILE A 390 9.67 -22.28 4.21
C ILE A 390 10.66 -22.10 5.38
N PRO A 391 11.99 -22.08 5.18
CA PRO A 391 12.91 -21.84 6.29
C PRO A 391 12.71 -20.50 6.99
N LYS A 392 12.41 -19.43 6.23
CA LYS A 392 12.13 -18.10 6.81
C LYS A 392 10.83 -18.11 7.61
N ARG A 393 9.77 -18.75 7.10
CA ARG A 393 8.52 -18.95 7.83
C ARG A 393 8.75 -19.73 9.13
N ASP A 394 9.46 -20.86 9.04
CA ASP A 394 9.71 -21.74 10.18
C ASP A 394 10.58 -21.03 11.23
N GLU A 395 11.52 -20.17 10.82
CA GLU A 395 12.29 -19.30 11.72
C GLU A 395 11.39 -18.28 12.44
N ILE A 396 10.48 -17.63 11.72
CA ILE A 396 9.52 -16.67 12.31
C ILE A 396 8.62 -17.41 13.31
N MET A 397 8.02 -18.53 12.92
CA MET A 397 7.16 -19.32 13.79
C MET A 397 7.92 -19.83 15.03
N ALA A 398 9.19 -20.24 14.87
CA ALA A 398 10.02 -20.67 16.00
C ALA A 398 10.41 -19.51 16.94
N ILE A 399 10.51 -18.28 16.42
CA ILE A 399 10.74 -17.08 17.25
C ILE A 399 9.45 -16.74 18.01
N GLU A 400 8.30 -16.75 17.35
CA GLU A 400 7.00 -16.54 17.97
C GLU A 400 6.73 -17.61 19.06
N GLU A 401 6.99 -18.90 18.77
CA GLU A 401 6.90 -19.98 19.77
C GLU A 401 7.89 -19.77 20.94
N GLN A 402 9.11 -19.26 20.68
CA GLN A 402 10.09 -18.98 21.74
C GLN A 402 9.74 -17.71 22.53
N GLU A 403 9.16 -16.70 21.89
CA GLU A 403 8.63 -15.52 22.57
C GLU A 403 7.45 -15.91 23.47
N ASP A 404 6.54 -16.73 22.98
CA ASP A 404 5.45 -17.32 23.75
C ASP A 404 5.96 -18.22 24.90
N GLU A 405 7.03 -19.04 24.68
CA GLU A 405 7.67 -19.83 25.72
C GLU A 405 8.48 -18.95 26.70
N GLN A 406 9.13 -17.86 26.23
CA GLN A 406 9.87 -16.92 27.10
C GLN A 406 8.91 -16.02 27.88
N GLU A 407 7.78 -15.62 27.34
CA GLU A 407 6.70 -14.97 28.11
C GLU A 407 6.20 -15.92 29.21
N CYS A 408 6.21 -17.23 29.00
CA CYS A 408 5.94 -18.23 30.03
C CYS A 408 7.09 -18.40 31.06
N GLU A 409 8.38 -18.14 30.71
CA GLU A 409 9.54 -18.32 31.61
C GLU A 409 9.99 -17.03 32.34
N ILE A 410 9.62 -15.82 31.88
CA ILE A 410 9.93 -14.53 32.57
C ILE A 410 8.95 -14.24 33.73
N GLY A 411 8.18 -15.22 34.14
CA GLY A 411 7.10 -15.13 35.12
C GLY A 411 7.44 -15.48 36.58
N GLU A 412 8.66 -15.41 37.08
CA GLU A 412 8.90 -15.68 38.52
C GLU A 412 9.37 -14.48 39.36
N ASP A 413 9.51 -13.27 38.81
CA ASP A 413 9.68 -12.09 39.68
C ASP A 413 8.94 -10.86 39.09
N ASP A 414 7.75 -10.60 39.63
CA ASP A 414 7.04 -9.31 39.72
C ASP A 414 5.89 -8.95 38.77
N TRP A 415 5.28 -9.91 37.99
CA TRP A 415 3.93 -9.71 37.43
C TRP A 415 3.11 -10.96 37.70
N THR A 416 2.16 -10.90 38.60
CA THR A 416 1.12 -11.93 38.74
C THR A 416 0.15 -11.82 37.58
N SER A 417 0.50 -12.33 36.37
CA SER A 417 -0.50 -12.63 35.36
C SER A 417 -1.33 -13.80 35.92
N ASP A 418 -2.57 -13.50 36.28
CA ASP A 418 -3.51 -14.55 36.61
C ASP A 418 -3.80 -15.31 35.31
N PRO A 419 -3.50 -16.60 35.17
CA PRO A 419 -3.74 -17.38 33.92
C PRO A 419 -5.20 -17.29 33.46
N ASP A 420 -6.12 -16.91 34.36
CA ASP A 420 -7.52 -16.66 34.05
C ASP A 420 -7.72 -15.32 33.31
N ILE A 421 -6.85 -14.32 33.50
CA ILE A 421 -6.92 -13.01 32.84
C ILE A 421 -6.48 -13.14 31.37
N ASP A 422 -5.36 -13.84 31.10
CA ASP A 422 -4.87 -14.07 29.74
C ASP A 422 -5.86 -14.93 28.93
N LEU A 423 -6.41 -15.97 29.54
CA LEU A 423 -7.47 -16.77 28.92
C LEU A 423 -8.70 -15.93 28.54
N ARG A 424 -9.08 -14.95 29.37
CA ARG A 424 -10.18 -14.02 29.08
C ARG A 424 -9.85 -13.10 27.91
N TYR A 425 -8.63 -12.60 27.82
CA TYR A 425 -8.18 -11.80 26.68
C TYR A 425 -8.22 -12.61 25.38
N HIS A 426 -7.63 -13.80 25.34
CA HIS A 426 -7.70 -14.69 24.19
C HIS A 426 -9.14 -15.01 23.78
N THR A 427 -10.04 -15.20 24.75
CA THR A 427 -11.47 -15.39 24.48
C THR A 427 -12.09 -14.15 23.81
N CYS A 428 -11.65 -12.93 24.15
CA CYS A 428 -12.08 -11.70 23.48
C CYS A 428 -11.62 -11.67 22.01
N CYS A 429 -10.40 -12.07 21.74
CA CYS A 429 -9.86 -12.22 20.38
C CYS A 429 -10.66 -13.25 19.56
N GLU A 430 -10.91 -14.43 20.11
CA GLU A 430 -11.74 -15.46 19.46
C GLU A 430 -13.16 -14.96 19.12
N TYR A 431 -13.75 -14.14 20.00
CA TYR A 431 -15.09 -13.59 19.76
C TYR A 431 -15.12 -12.59 18.61
N VAL A 432 -14.13 -11.71 18.45
CA VAL A 432 -14.13 -10.77 17.33
C VAL A 432 -13.90 -11.50 16.01
N GLU A 433 -13.00 -12.47 15.95
CA GLU A 433 -12.78 -13.31 14.77
C GLU A 433 -14.02 -14.11 14.40
N MET A 434 -14.70 -14.68 15.41
CA MET A 434 -15.96 -15.38 15.19
C MET A 434 -17.02 -14.44 14.60
N ALA A 435 -17.15 -13.21 15.12
CA ALA A 435 -18.12 -12.23 14.64
C ALA A 435 -17.83 -11.82 13.20
N GLU A 436 -16.57 -11.56 12.86
CA GLU A 436 -16.15 -11.24 11.50
C GLU A 436 -16.39 -12.37 10.51
N ARG A 437 -16.05 -13.62 10.91
CA ARG A 437 -16.36 -14.80 10.10
C ARG A 437 -17.87 -14.94 9.88
N LYS A 438 -18.69 -14.73 10.92
CA LYS A 438 -20.16 -14.78 10.79
C LYS A 438 -20.70 -13.68 9.89
N THR A 439 -20.09 -12.50 9.90
CA THR A 439 -20.44 -11.42 8.99
C THR A 439 -20.09 -11.77 7.54
N ARG A 440 -18.89 -12.31 7.28
CA ARG A 440 -18.52 -12.83 5.95
C ARG A 440 -19.45 -13.94 5.45
N GLU A 441 -19.90 -14.82 6.35
CA GLU A 441 -20.92 -15.84 6.05
C GLU A 441 -22.34 -15.26 5.93
N GLN A 442 -22.52 -13.93 6.05
CA GLN A 442 -23.81 -13.21 6.04
C GLN A 442 -24.78 -13.71 7.13
N GLN A 443 -24.27 -14.19 8.25
CA GLN A 443 -25.03 -14.68 9.40
C GLN A 443 -25.08 -13.59 10.50
N TYR A 444 -25.53 -12.40 10.17
CA TYR A 444 -25.50 -11.19 11.01
C TYR A 444 -26.19 -11.39 12.39
N TRP A 445 -27.23 -12.23 12.46
CA TRP A 445 -27.95 -12.55 13.70
C TRP A 445 -27.10 -13.28 14.77
N ASN A 446 -25.90 -13.72 14.42
CA ASN A 446 -24.99 -14.35 15.38
C ASN A 446 -24.02 -13.34 16.00
N VAL A 447 -23.85 -12.17 15.37
CA VAL A 447 -22.88 -11.16 15.80
C VAL A 447 -23.28 -10.53 17.13
N SER A 448 -24.55 -10.15 17.30
CA SER A 448 -25.06 -9.53 18.54
C SER A 448 -24.82 -10.38 19.79
N LYS A 449 -24.96 -11.70 19.67
CA LYS A 449 -24.71 -12.64 20.78
C LYS A 449 -23.23 -12.72 21.14
N THR A 450 -22.37 -12.68 20.13
CA THR A 450 -20.92 -12.70 20.31
C THR A 450 -20.44 -11.42 20.97
N VAL A 451 -20.97 -10.26 20.55
CA VAL A 451 -20.66 -8.96 21.14
C VAL A 451 -21.09 -8.88 22.62
N ASN A 452 -22.26 -9.42 22.98
CA ASN A 452 -22.67 -9.45 24.36
C ASN A 452 -21.71 -10.25 25.25
N LYS A 453 -21.27 -11.44 24.78
CA LYS A 453 -20.27 -12.26 25.49
C LYS A 453 -18.93 -11.56 25.62
N TYR A 454 -18.49 -10.88 24.56
CA TYR A 454 -17.28 -10.06 24.58
C TYR A 454 -17.37 -8.97 25.65
N LEU A 455 -18.43 -8.15 25.66
CA LEU A 455 -18.59 -7.07 26.62
C LEU A 455 -18.58 -7.54 28.07
N ASP A 456 -19.14 -8.74 28.35
CA ASP A 456 -19.17 -9.32 29.69
C ASP A 456 -17.76 -9.67 30.20
N ILE A 457 -16.85 -10.08 29.32
CA ILE A 457 -15.46 -10.43 29.65
C ILE A 457 -14.58 -9.17 29.61
N ALA A 458 -14.68 -8.37 28.55
CA ALA A 458 -13.87 -7.18 28.36
C ALA A 458 -14.05 -6.14 29.46
N THR A 459 -15.28 -6.02 30.04
CA THR A 459 -15.52 -5.15 31.18
C THR A 459 -14.73 -5.60 32.40
N GLN A 460 -14.61 -6.91 32.65
CA GLN A 460 -13.83 -7.44 33.76
C GLN A 460 -12.33 -7.24 33.52
N LEU A 461 -11.82 -7.39 32.28
CA LEU A 461 -10.42 -7.10 31.95
C LEU A 461 -10.07 -5.64 32.16
N LEU A 462 -10.97 -4.73 31.80
CA LEU A 462 -10.78 -3.29 32.01
C LEU A 462 -10.73 -2.92 33.52
N GLU A 463 -11.46 -3.64 34.38
CA GLU A 463 -11.41 -3.47 35.85
C GLU A 463 -10.03 -3.84 36.42
N PHE A 464 -9.28 -4.71 35.77
CA PHE A 464 -7.91 -5.09 36.15
C PHE A 464 -6.83 -4.22 35.50
N ASP A 465 -7.21 -3.23 34.69
CA ASP A 465 -6.30 -2.36 33.93
C ASP A 465 -5.34 -3.14 33.00
N MET A 466 -5.82 -4.28 32.51
CA MET A 466 -5.05 -5.19 31.64
C MET A 466 -5.60 -5.17 30.21
N TYR A 467 -4.69 -5.25 29.23
CA TYR A 467 -5.02 -5.32 27.80
C TYR A 467 -5.84 -4.12 27.29
N VAL A 468 -5.62 -2.93 27.84
CA VAL A 468 -6.48 -1.76 27.58
C VAL A 468 -6.42 -1.32 26.13
N ASP A 469 -5.21 -1.31 25.52
CA ASP A 469 -5.01 -0.93 24.12
C ASP A 469 -5.61 -1.95 23.16
N GLU A 470 -5.41 -3.22 23.47
CA GLU A 470 -5.96 -4.33 22.70
C GLU A 470 -7.50 -4.35 22.78
N LEU A 471 -8.05 -4.08 23.96
CA LEU A 471 -9.50 -3.94 24.13
C LEU A 471 -10.05 -2.77 23.31
N TYR A 472 -9.30 -1.67 23.17
CA TYR A 472 -9.65 -0.58 22.28
C TYR A 472 -9.76 -1.08 20.83
N ALA A 473 -8.72 -1.74 20.33
CA ALA A 473 -8.68 -2.25 18.95
C ALA A 473 -9.78 -3.29 18.67
N ILE A 474 -10.00 -4.25 19.58
CA ILE A 474 -11.08 -5.23 19.46
C ILE A 474 -12.46 -4.56 19.44
N ASN A 475 -12.67 -3.56 20.31
CA ASN A 475 -13.97 -2.90 20.40
C ASN A 475 -14.31 -2.06 19.16
N VAL A 476 -13.32 -1.42 18.53
CA VAL A 476 -13.48 -0.73 17.24
C VAL A 476 -13.97 -1.71 16.17
N ARG A 477 -13.36 -2.89 16.04
CA ARG A 477 -13.78 -3.93 15.10
C ARG A 477 -15.24 -4.36 15.33
N PHE A 478 -15.68 -4.51 16.58
CA PHE A 478 -17.07 -4.81 16.88
C PHE A 478 -18.04 -3.68 16.53
N LEU A 479 -17.65 -2.42 16.75
CA LEU A 479 -18.47 -1.26 16.36
C LEU A 479 -18.78 -1.24 14.87
N ASP A 480 -17.83 -1.71 14.04
CA ASP A 480 -17.99 -1.82 12.59
C ASP A 480 -18.92 -2.97 12.16
N LEU A 481 -19.13 -3.97 13.01
CA LEU A 481 -19.96 -5.13 12.71
C LEU A 481 -21.41 -4.99 13.16
N ILE A 482 -21.75 -3.97 13.96
CA ILE A 482 -23.09 -3.80 14.56
C ILE A 482 -23.88 -2.73 13.82
N PHE A 483 -24.79 -3.16 12.92
CA PHE A 483 -25.58 -2.23 12.08
C PHE A 483 -27.02 -2.02 12.57
N TYR A 484 -27.70 -3.04 13.11
CA TYR A 484 -29.13 -3.04 13.40
C TYR A 484 -29.47 -3.06 14.88
N HIS A 485 -28.50 -2.85 15.76
CA HIS A 485 -28.63 -2.94 17.22
C HIS A 485 -28.20 -1.65 17.91
N PRO A 486 -28.99 -0.57 17.87
CA PRO A 486 -28.60 0.73 18.39
C PRO A 486 -28.27 0.72 19.91
N ARG A 487 -28.96 -0.10 20.72
CA ARG A 487 -28.65 -0.21 22.16
C ARG A 487 -27.36 -0.98 22.43
N LEU A 488 -27.11 -2.03 21.64
CA LEU A 488 -25.86 -2.75 21.72
C LEU A 488 -24.69 -1.87 21.24
N LYS A 489 -24.91 -1.07 20.19
CA LYS A 489 -23.93 -0.08 19.72
C LYS A 489 -23.65 0.97 20.80
N LEU A 490 -24.68 1.45 21.50
CA LEU A 490 -24.51 2.37 22.64
C LEU A 490 -23.66 1.75 23.76
N ARG A 491 -23.87 0.45 24.07
CA ARG A 491 -23.06 -0.25 25.07
C ARG A 491 -21.59 -0.36 24.65
N LEU A 492 -21.33 -0.69 23.39
CA LEU A 492 -19.97 -0.72 22.84
C LEU A 492 -19.32 0.67 22.88
N SER A 493 -20.04 1.72 22.48
CA SER A 493 -19.52 3.10 22.50
C SER A 493 -19.20 3.58 23.92
N ARG A 494 -20.03 3.24 24.91
CA ARG A 494 -19.75 3.53 26.32
C ARG A 494 -18.54 2.73 26.84
N PHE A 495 -18.40 1.48 26.44
CA PHE A 495 -17.22 0.68 26.77
C PHE A 495 -15.97 1.30 26.11
N GLN A 496 -16.04 1.71 24.85
CA GLN A 496 -14.96 2.41 24.15
C GLN A 496 -14.52 3.70 24.89
N LEU A 497 -15.49 4.47 25.36
CA LEU A 497 -15.21 5.68 26.16
C LEU A 497 -14.44 5.33 27.44
N ASN A 498 -14.86 4.28 28.17
CA ASN A 498 -14.20 3.87 29.40
C ASN A 498 -12.76 3.39 29.12
N VAL A 499 -12.54 2.67 28.03
CA VAL A 499 -11.20 2.22 27.59
C VAL A 499 -10.32 3.43 27.26
N LEU A 500 -10.82 4.40 26.48
CA LEU A 500 -10.08 5.63 26.16
C LEU A 500 -9.71 6.43 27.42
N ILE A 501 -10.63 6.56 28.37
CA ILE A 501 -10.34 7.22 29.65
C ILE A 501 -9.22 6.47 30.41
N ALA A 502 -9.24 5.15 30.42
CA ALA A 502 -8.20 4.36 31.06
C ALA A 502 -6.84 4.56 30.38
N ILE A 503 -6.80 4.60 29.04
CA ILE A 503 -5.58 4.88 28.27
C ILE A 503 -5.04 6.28 28.61
N GLU A 504 -5.88 7.33 28.55
CA GLU A 504 -5.45 8.70 28.83
C GLU A 504 -4.94 8.88 30.28
N ILE A 505 -5.55 8.18 31.25
CA ILE A 505 -5.07 8.18 32.64
C ILE A 505 -3.70 7.51 32.76
N ARG A 506 -3.50 6.37 32.08
CA ARG A 506 -2.25 5.61 32.12
C ARG A 506 -1.11 6.37 31.45
N GLU A 507 -1.37 6.94 30.27
CA GLU A 507 -0.36 7.62 29.45
C GLU A 507 -0.11 9.09 29.88
N ASP A 508 -0.96 9.65 30.77
CA ASP A 508 -0.94 11.08 31.18
C ASP A 508 -0.99 12.06 29.98
N TYR A 509 -1.75 11.68 28.93
CA TYR A 509 -1.85 12.41 27.66
C TYR A 509 -3.28 12.34 27.09
N GLU A 510 -3.80 13.48 26.60
CA GLU A 510 -5.12 13.56 25.95
C GLU A 510 -5.03 13.11 24.48
N LEU A 511 -5.70 12.02 24.12
CA LEU A 511 -5.76 11.50 22.74
C LEU A 511 -6.68 12.32 21.83
N GLY A 512 -7.54 13.15 22.41
CA GLY A 512 -8.50 13.98 21.67
C GLY A 512 -9.68 13.22 21.06
N LEU A 513 -9.85 11.93 21.33
CA LEU A 513 -10.92 11.09 20.81
C LEU A 513 -12.17 11.03 21.70
N ILE A 514 -12.03 11.40 22.97
CA ILE A 514 -13.12 11.30 23.97
C ILE A 514 -14.31 12.16 23.59
N GLU A 515 -14.08 13.40 23.09
CA GLU A 515 -15.17 14.31 22.72
C GLU A 515 -16.03 13.76 21.58
N ASP A 516 -15.43 13.13 20.58
CA ASP A 516 -16.13 12.56 19.44
C ASP A 516 -16.95 11.33 19.84
N ILE A 517 -16.37 10.41 20.62
CA ILE A 517 -17.10 9.25 21.16
C ILE A 517 -18.25 9.70 22.07
N GLN A 518 -18.06 10.73 22.92
CA GLN A 518 -19.13 11.26 23.77
C GLN A 518 -20.27 11.83 22.93
N LYS A 519 -19.99 12.55 21.85
CA LYS A 519 -20.98 13.09 20.93
C LYS A 519 -21.80 11.99 20.24
N ASP A 520 -21.14 10.88 19.88
CA ASP A 520 -21.81 9.71 19.32
C ASP A 520 -22.73 9.04 20.36
N ILE A 521 -22.25 8.89 21.59
CA ILE A 521 -23.05 8.38 22.71
C ILE A 521 -24.28 9.25 22.92
N ASP A 522 -24.12 10.58 23.04
CA ASP A 522 -25.23 11.52 23.25
C ASP A 522 -26.28 11.43 22.11
N THR A 523 -25.80 11.23 20.86
CA THR A 523 -26.67 11.05 19.70
C THR A 523 -27.47 9.74 19.78
N LEU A 524 -26.80 8.62 20.11
CA LEU A 524 -27.44 7.32 20.27
C LEU A 524 -28.47 7.36 21.40
N GLU A 525 -28.11 7.93 22.59
CA GLU A 525 -29.00 8.05 23.75
C GLU A 525 -30.25 8.87 23.44
N LYS A 526 -30.07 10.03 22.77
CA LYS A 526 -31.17 10.89 22.36
C LYS A 526 -32.14 10.17 21.43
N ASN A 527 -31.62 9.47 20.42
CA ASN A 527 -32.45 8.78 19.43
C ASN A 527 -33.18 7.58 20.05
N ILE A 528 -32.51 6.82 20.93
CA ILE A 528 -33.13 5.73 21.68
C ILE A 528 -34.22 6.27 22.61
N ALA A 529 -33.99 7.38 23.36
CA ALA A 529 -34.98 7.99 24.23
C ALA A 529 -36.23 8.44 23.45
N LEU A 530 -36.07 9.10 22.30
CA LEU A 530 -37.18 9.49 21.44
C LEU A 530 -37.97 8.26 20.96
N ALA A 531 -37.30 7.17 20.61
CA ALA A 531 -37.95 5.92 20.19
C ALA A 531 -38.77 5.28 21.34
N ASP A 532 -38.22 5.28 22.58
CA ASP A 532 -38.88 4.72 23.77
C ASP A 532 -40.08 5.57 24.22
N GLU A 533 -40.03 6.88 24.00
CA GLU A 533 -41.16 7.79 24.22
C GLU A 533 -42.26 7.72 23.14
N GLY A 534 -42.06 6.92 22.09
CA GLY A 534 -42.99 6.84 20.96
C GLY A 534 -42.90 8.04 19.99
N ARG A 535 -41.87 8.86 20.09
CA ARG A 535 -41.58 10.06 19.29
C ARG A 535 -40.65 9.77 18.14
N GLN A 536 -40.83 8.65 17.47
CA GLN A 536 -39.95 8.13 16.42
C GLN A 536 -39.82 9.08 15.22
N ASP A 537 -40.86 9.86 14.93
CA ASP A 537 -40.85 10.82 13.82
C ASP A 537 -39.94 12.05 14.09
N GLU A 538 -39.47 12.23 15.32
CA GLU A 538 -38.56 13.30 15.71
C GLU A 538 -37.09 12.88 15.66
N ILE A 539 -36.81 11.60 15.36
CA ILE A 539 -35.43 11.09 15.26
C ILE A 539 -34.78 11.65 14.00
N PRO A 540 -33.65 12.37 14.11
CA PRO A 540 -32.95 12.88 12.95
C PRO A 540 -32.52 11.74 12.01
N GLN A 541 -32.76 11.94 10.72
CA GLN A 541 -32.25 11.03 9.70
C GLN A 541 -30.82 11.46 9.34
N ALA A 542 -29.87 10.59 9.60
CA ALA A 542 -28.46 10.81 9.28
C ALA A 542 -28.02 9.87 8.15
N GLY A 543 -27.15 10.35 7.27
CA GLY A 543 -26.63 9.60 6.14
C GLY A 543 -27.47 9.75 4.86
N HIS A 544 -26.97 9.15 3.77
CA HIS A 544 -27.57 9.25 2.43
C HIS A 544 -28.87 8.46 2.25
N LEU A 545 -29.10 7.47 3.12
CA LEU A 545 -30.28 6.61 3.06
C LEU A 545 -31.14 6.80 4.31
N LEU A 546 -32.41 7.10 4.08
CA LEU A 546 -33.40 7.15 5.16
C LEU A 546 -33.64 5.74 5.71
N ARG A 547 -33.60 5.60 7.03
CA ARG A 547 -33.93 4.37 7.75
C ARG A 547 -35.31 4.46 8.39
N ASP A 548 -35.96 3.32 8.60
CA ASP A 548 -37.23 3.32 9.34
C ASP A 548 -36.95 3.59 10.82
N PRO A 549 -37.53 4.66 11.41
CA PRO A 549 -37.34 4.97 12.83
C PRO A 549 -37.71 3.85 13.81
N ILE A 550 -38.49 2.85 13.38
CA ILE A 550 -38.78 1.64 14.17
C ILE A 550 -37.51 0.89 14.58
N GLU A 551 -36.43 0.99 13.79
CA GLU A 551 -35.15 0.35 14.03
C GLU A 551 -34.47 0.82 15.32
N TRP A 552 -34.86 1.97 15.88
CA TRP A 552 -34.39 2.50 17.15
C TRP A 552 -35.12 1.94 18.37
N THR A 553 -36.20 1.20 18.19
CA THR A 553 -37.03 0.71 19.30
C THR A 553 -36.49 -0.56 19.94
N ALA A 554 -36.75 -0.73 21.25
CA ALA A 554 -36.45 -1.99 21.93
C ALA A 554 -37.17 -3.18 21.29
N LYS A 555 -38.37 -2.97 20.77
CA LYS A 555 -39.15 -3.99 20.09
C LYS A 555 -38.45 -4.54 18.84
N TRP A 556 -37.83 -3.65 18.06
CA TRP A 556 -36.99 -4.03 16.92
C TRP A 556 -35.79 -4.87 17.35
N GLU A 557 -34.99 -4.35 18.29
CA GLU A 557 -33.73 -4.97 18.69
C GLU A 557 -33.92 -6.37 19.32
N ASN A 558 -35.07 -6.60 19.96
CA ASN A 558 -35.42 -7.90 20.54
C ASN A 558 -35.77 -8.98 19.50
N VAL A 559 -36.13 -8.62 18.27
CA VAL A 559 -36.63 -9.58 17.28
C VAL A 559 -35.81 -9.63 15.99
N ILE A 560 -34.93 -8.65 15.75
CA ILE A 560 -34.22 -8.54 14.46
C ILE A 560 -33.37 -9.77 14.15
N ASP A 561 -32.63 -10.28 15.12
CA ASP A 561 -31.80 -11.49 14.94
C ASP A 561 -32.63 -12.70 14.52
N GLU A 562 -33.79 -12.89 15.16
CA GLU A 562 -34.68 -13.99 14.80
C GLU A 562 -35.30 -13.80 13.42
N ALA A 563 -35.65 -12.55 13.08
CA ALA A 563 -36.20 -12.21 11.78
C ALA A 563 -35.18 -12.43 10.65
N GLU A 564 -33.94 -11.97 10.83
CA GLU A 564 -32.84 -12.19 9.87
C GLU A 564 -32.56 -13.67 9.66
N ARG A 565 -32.44 -14.44 10.72
CA ARG A 565 -32.25 -15.89 10.66
C ARG A 565 -33.36 -16.57 9.86
N LYS A 566 -34.63 -16.16 10.05
CA LYS A 566 -35.77 -16.69 9.31
C LYS A 566 -35.74 -16.30 7.85
N ALA A 567 -35.44 -15.04 7.55
CA ALA A 567 -35.32 -14.55 6.18
C ALA A 567 -34.20 -15.30 5.42
N TYR A 568 -33.03 -15.40 6.04
CA TYR A 568 -31.89 -16.10 5.46
C TYR A 568 -32.19 -17.59 5.19
N SER A 569 -32.84 -18.29 6.13
CA SER A 569 -33.16 -19.71 5.95
C SER A 569 -34.11 -19.97 4.78
N ARG A 570 -34.99 -19.02 4.44
CA ARG A 570 -35.91 -19.12 3.29
C ARG A 570 -35.21 -18.82 1.96
N LEU A 571 -34.14 -18.02 2.02
CA LEU A 571 -33.37 -17.60 0.83
C LEU A 571 -32.07 -18.40 0.65
N LYS A 572 -31.87 -19.48 1.41
CA LYS A 572 -30.63 -20.26 1.40
C LYS A 572 -30.23 -20.74 0.02
N ASP A 573 -31.20 -21.18 -0.79
CA ASP A 573 -31.00 -21.72 -2.13
C ASP A 573 -31.36 -20.68 -3.24
N TYR A 574 -31.57 -19.40 -2.86
CA TYR A 574 -31.92 -18.35 -3.81
C TYR A 574 -30.66 -17.76 -4.44
N PRO A 575 -30.64 -17.54 -5.78
CA PRO A 575 -29.46 -16.97 -6.44
C PRO A 575 -29.11 -15.59 -5.86
N ARG A 576 -27.84 -15.44 -5.47
CA ARG A 576 -27.32 -14.18 -4.97
C ARG A 576 -26.71 -13.40 -6.12
N GLY A 577 -27.42 -12.43 -6.64
CA GLY A 577 -27.01 -11.57 -7.74
C GLY A 577 -27.71 -10.24 -7.67
N MET A 578 -27.59 -9.43 -8.70
CA MET A 578 -28.25 -8.12 -8.82
C MET A 578 -29.73 -8.22 -8.43
N GLY A 579 -30.17 -7.39 -7.50
CA GLY A 579 -31.55 -7.38 -6.98
C GLY A 579 -31.84 -8.37 -5.85
N PHE A 580 -30.88 -9.15 -5.35
CA PHE A 580 -31.06 -10.04 -4.20
C PHE A 580 -31.55 -9.29 -2.95
N CYS A 581 -31.11 -8.04 -2.75
CA CYS A 581 -31.51 -7.19 -1.63
C CYS A 581 -33.04 -7.02 -1.54
N PHE A 582 -33.76 -6.94 -2.67
CA PHE A 582 -35.21 -6.82 -2.67
C PHE A 582 -35.91 -8.08 -2.15
N SER A 583 -35.42 -9.26 -2.54
CA SER A 583 -35.92 -10.54 -2.04
C SER A 583 -35.62 -10.69 -0.55
N TYR A 584 -34.43 -10.32 -0.12
CA TYR A 584 -34.03 -10.34 1.29
C TYR A 584 -34.91 -9.41 2.14
N TRP A 585 -35.12 -8.16 1.71
CA TRP A 585 -35.98 -7.21 2.45
C TRP A 585 -37.44 -7.66 2.47
N ALA A 586 -37.94 -8.30 1.43
CA ALA A 586 -39.31 -8.82 1.42
C ALA A 586 -39.49 -9.94 2.49
N GLU A 587 -38.56 -10.90 2.53
CA GLU A 587 -38.59 -11.99 3.53
C GLU A 587 -38.34 -11.50 4.95
N LEU A 588 -37.42 -10.53 5.12
CA LEU A 588 -37.15 -9.91 6.41
C LEU A 588 -38.37 -9.17 6.94
N ARG A 589 -39.05 -8.40 6.07
CA ARG A 589 -40.29 -7.69 6.41
C ARG A 589 -41.41 -8.65 6.82
N ASP A 590 -41.58 -9.76 6.07
CA ASP A 590 -42.58 -10.79 6.42
C ASP A 590 -42.25 -11.44 7.78
N ALA A 591 -40.98 -11.74 8.03
CA ALA A 591 -40.53 -12.28 9.31
C ALA A 591 -40.77 -11.30 10.48
N LEU A 592 -40.43 -10.03 10.31
CA LEU A 592 -40.65 -8.96 11.29
C LEU A 592 -42.14 -8.75 11.57
N MET A 593 -42.98 -8.74 10.52
CA MET A 593 -44.43 -8.61 10.69
C MET A 593 -45.02 -9.74 11.52
N ARG A 594 -44.57 -10.98 11.32
CA ARG A 594 -44.97 -12.15 12.13
C ARG A 594 -44.52 -12.06 13.59
N LEU A 595 -43.43 -11.33 13.85
CA LEU A 595 -42.92 -11.02 15.18
C LEU A 595 -43.52 -9.73 15.77
N GLY A 596 -44.47 -9.13 15.07
CA GLY A 596 -45.25 -7.98 15.53
C GLY A 596 -44.57 -6.63 15.27
N VAL A 597 -43.56 -6.56 14.41
CA VAL A 597 -42.88 -5.32 13.99
C VAL A 597 -43.27 -4.97 12.57
N GLU A 598 -43.85 -3.81 12.37
CA GLU A 598 -44.18 -3.28 11.04
C GLU A 598 -43.02 -2.41 10.55
N TRP A 599 -42.22 -2.90 9.62
CA TRP A 599 -41.01 -2.28 9.11
C TRP A 599 -41.15 -1.85 7.65
N ARG A 600 -40.66 -0.69 7.33
CA ARG A 600 -40.52 -0.17 5.98
C ARG A 600 -39.13 -0.45 5.45
N THR A 601 -39.05 -1.17 4.33
CA THR A 601 -37.76 -1.56 3.73
C THR A 601 -36.95 -0.33 3.28
N PRO A 602 -35.62 -0.46 3.10
CA PRO A 602 -34.79 0.62 2.56
C PRO A 602 -35.34 1.19 1.25
N GLN A 603 -35.87 0.36 0.34
CA GLN A 603 -36.51 0.82 -0.88
C GLN A 603 -37.76 1.65 -0.62
N MET A 604 -38.57 1.27 0.36
CA MET A 604 -39.80 2.02 0.72
C MET A 604 -39.47 3.37 1.32
N MET A 605 -38.37 3.45 2.09
CA MET A 605 -37.88 4.68 2.68
C MET A 605 -37.20 5.60 1.66
N ASN A 606 -36.58 5.01 0.61
CA ASN A 606 -35.78 5.72 -0.40
C ASN A 606 -36.27 5.40 -1.82
N PRO A 607 -37.49 5.80 -2.20
CA PRO A 607 -38.12 5.35 -3.45
C PRO A 607 -37.44 5.88 -4.74
N ARG A 608 -36.50 6.82 -4.61
CA ARG A 608 -35.74 7.41 -5.72
C ARG A 608 -34.34 6.85 -5.87
N VAL A 609 -33.93 5.97 -4.94
CA VAL A 609 -32.61 5.33 -4.94
C VAL A 609 -32.71 3.98 -5.65
N MET A 610 -31.78 3.70 -6.53
CA MET A 610 -31.60 2.36 -7.10
C MET A 610 -30.70 1.56 -6.14
N PHE A 611 -31.17 0.39 -5.76
CA PHE A 611 -30.42 -0.58 -4.97
C PHE A 611 -30.07 -1.76 -5.87
N ASP A 612 -28.84 -2.22 -5.78
CA ASP A 612 -28.34 -3.40 -6.51
C ASP A 612 -28.40 -4.68 -5.68
#